data_9ff1f4b87113335a4f7389a60562e2a4
#
_entry.id   9ff1f4b87113335a4f7389a60562e2a4
#
_cell.length_a   1.000
_cell.length_b   1.000
_cell.length_c   1.000
_cell.angle_alpha   90.00
_cell.angle_beta   90.00
_cell.angle_gamma   90.00
#
_symmetry.space_group_name_H-M   'P 1'
#
loop_
_entity.id
_entity.type
_entity.pdbx_description
1 polymer ?
#
loop_
_entity_poly.entity_id
_entity_poly.type
_entity_poly.pdbx_seq_one_letter_code
_entity_poly.pdbx_strand_id
1 'polypeptide(L)'
;MQSTRIIGVLGGMGPAATADFYQKIIRATPAKGDQDHLKVLIYSNPQIPDRTAAIQGEGPDPLPALVASAEVLVKAGAAFLVIPCITAHHFYDRLQRAVPVPILHIIGETAMALAAERPEVRRLGLLATNGTVKSRLFESYFEPRGLTVLTPDPEVQSGLVMQAIYAVKAGDTSEAPRRLIREAAEHLILRGAKAVCAGCTEVPLILQDGDLSVPVVDPTWVLAQAAVRLALAEDHPLAPVLSSSGGRPSSGSGSSRTRSSPP
;
A
#
# COMPACT_ATOMS: atom_id res chain seq x y z
N MET A 1 25.74 -13.84 -16.48
CA MET A 1 24.54 -13.00 -16.29
C MET A 1 23.84 -13.50 -15.04
N GLN A 2 23.74 -12.69 -14.00
CA GLN A 2 22.97 -13.03 -12.81
C GLN A 2 21.50 -13.23 -13.19
N SER A 3 20.89 -14.31 -12.75
CA SER A 3 19.48 -14.57 -12.99
C SER A 3 18.64 -13.67 -12.08
N THR A 4 18.26 -12.49 -12.57
CA THR A 4 17.37 -11.58 -11.85
C THR A 4 15.95 -12.13 -11.83
N ARG A 5 15.24 -11.93 -10.69
CA ARG A 5 13.83 -12.34 -10.54
C ARG A 5 12.93 -11.42 -11.37
N ILE A 6 11.95 -11.98 -12.06
CA ILE A 6 10.98 -11.20 -12.83
C ILE A 6 9.96 -10.58 -11.89
N ILE A 7 9.79 -9.26 -11.95
CA ILE A 7 8.78 -8.52 -11.19
C ILE A 7 7.44 -8.61 -11.90
N GLY A 8 6.39 -9.05 -11.22
CA GLY A 8 5.01 -8.99 -11.72
C GLY A 8 4.27 -7.80 -11.12
N VAL A 9 3.81 -6.87 -11.95
CA VAL A 9 3.02 -5.69 -11.53
C VAL A 9 1.54 -5.95 -11.80
N LEU A 10 0.76 -6.20 -10.74
CA LEU A 10 -0.69 -6.30 -10.78
C LEU A 10 -1.26 -4.88 -10.72
N GLY A 11 -1.49 -4.30 -11.88
CA GLY A 11 -1.82 -2.89 -12.08
C GLY A 11 -3.26 -2.65 -12.57
N GLY A 12 -3.49 -1.41 -13.03
CA GLY A 12 -4.78 -0.96 -13.58
C GLY A 12 -5.72 -0.30 -12.58
N MET A 13 -5.27 -0.11 -11.32
CA MET A 13 -6.10 0.39 -10.24
C MET A 13 -5.61 1.73 -9.60
N GLY A 14 -5.15 2.78 -10.29
CA GLY A 14 -5.42 3.08 -11.70
C GLY A 14 -4.27 2.81 -12.67
N PRO A 15 -4.58 2.97 -13.95
CA PRO A 15 -3.62 2.83 -15.03
C PRO A 15 -2.48 3.85 -14.97
N ALA A 16 -2.78 5.13 -14.71
CA ALA A 16 -1.78 6.19 -14.59
C ALA A 16 -0.80 5.91 -13.42
N ALA A 17 -1.32 5.50 -12.26
CA ALA A 17 -0.48 5.10 -11.12
C ALA A 17 0.37 3.86 -11.43
N THR A 18 -0.10 2.95 -12.28
CA THR A 18 0.66 1.78 -12.73
C THR A 18 1.81 2.20 -13.64
N ALA A 19 1.60 3.13 -14.55
CA ALA A 19 2.64 3.67 -15.43
C ALA A 19 3.71 4.43 -14.61
N ASP A 20 3.30 5.28 -13.67
CA ASP A 20 4.19 5.98 -12.74
C ASP A 20 5.02 4.99 -11.91
N PHE A 21 4.39 3.91 -11.44
CA PHE A 21 5.10 2.88 -10.68
C PHE A 21 6.20 2.19 -11.51
N TYR A 22 5.95 1.92 -12.79
CA TYR A 22 6.99 1.40 -13.68
C TYR A 22 8.15 2.38 -13.87
N GLN A 23 7.87 3.67 -14.03
CA GLN A 23 8.91 4.71 -14.06
C GLN A 23 9.73 4.73 -12.76
N LYS A 24 9.10 4.48 -11.61
CA LYS A 24 9.79 4.38 -10.32
C LYS A 24 10.70 3.15 -10.26
N ILE A 25 10.29 2.00 -10.79
CA ILE A 25 11.15 0.81 -10.91
C ILE A 25 12.38 1.14 -11.77
N ILE A 26 12.20 1.78 -12.93
CA ILE A 26 13.30 2.18 -13.80
C ILE A 26 14.28 3.09 -13.03
N ARG A 27 13.79 4.12 -12.35
CA ARG A 27 14.63 5.06 -11.59
C ARG A 27 15.33 4.42 -10.39
N ALA A 28 14.71 3.43 -9.75
CA ALA A 28 15.28 2.72 -8.60
C ALA A 28 16.32 1.67 -9.01
N THR A 29 16.34 1.24 -10.27
CA THR A 29 17.28 0.23 -10.77
C THR A 29 18.66 0.86 -11.03
N PRO A 30 19.74 0.32 -10.43
CA PRO A 30 21.11 0.81 -10.66
C PRO A 30 21.63 0.34 -12.02
N ALA A 31 21.12 0.92 -13.11
CA ALA A 31 21.43 0.57 -14.49
C ALA A 31 22.35 1.62 -15.13
N LYS A 32 23.28 1.16 -16.00
CA LYS A 32 24.14 2.00 -16.85
C LYS A 32 23.71 1.94 -18.32
N GLY A 33 22.88 0.97 -18.68
CA GLY A 33 22.33 0.77 -20.01
C GLY A 33 21.09 -0.12 -19.96
N ASP A 34 20.41 -0.29 -21.09
CA ASP A 34 19.14 -1.04 -21.18
C ASP A 34 19.23 -2.46 -20.62
N GLN A 35 20.36 -3.14 -20.84
CA GLN A 35 20.58 -4.53 -20.45
C GLN A 35 20.75 -4.72 -18.94
N ASP A 36 20.98 -3.65 -18.19
CA ASP A 36 21.12 -3.67 -16.73
C ASP A 36 19.76 -3.55 -16.03
N HIS A 37 18.71 -3.15 -16.78
CA HIS A 37 17.36 -3.04 -16.22
C HIS A 37 16.74 -4.40 -15.93
N LEU A 38 15.81 -4.40 -14.96
CA LEU A 38 15.10 -5.60 -14.51
C LEU A 38 13.98 -6.00 -15.49
N LYS A 39 13.71 -7.30 -15.56
CA LYS A 39 12.55 -7.82 -16.29
C LYS A 39 11.28 -7.53 -15.50
N VAL A 40 10.32 -6.86 -16.12
CA VAL A 40 9.05 -6.47 -15.49
C VAL A 40 7.89 -6.93 -16.39
N LEU A 41 6.95 -7.66 -15.81
CA LEU A 41 5.67 -8.00 -16.42
C LEU A 41 4.60 -7.10 -15.80
N ILE A 42 3.86 -6.38 -16.63
CA ILE A 42 2.79 -5.49 -16.17
C ILE A 42 1.47 -5.97 -16.74
N TYR A 43 0.54 -6.34 -15.86
CA TYR A 43 -0.84 -6.60 -16.24
C TYR A 43 -1.73 -5.50 -15.69
N SER A 44 -2.03 -4.51 -16.54
CA SER A 44 -2.89 -3.38 -16.19
C SER A 44 -4.34 -3.73 -16.51
N ASN A 45 -5.12 -4.11 -15.49
CA ASN A 45 -6.53 -4.47 -15.61
C ASN A 45 -7.42 -3.40 -14.93
N PRO A 46 -7.93 -2.41 -15.67
CA PRO A 46 -8.80 -1.38 -15.11
C PRO A 46 -10.23 -1.86 -14.81
N GLN A 47 -10.58 -3.08 -15.22
CA GLN A 47 -11.90 -3.68 -15.00
C GLN A 47 -12.05 -4.35 -13.62
N ILE A 48 -10.96 -4.40 -12.81
CA ILE A 48 -11.06 -4.87 -11.42
C ILE A 48 -12.04 -3.96 -10.67
N PRO A 49 -13.11 -4.52 -10.03
CA PRO A 49 -14.12 -3.76 -9.33
C PRO A 49 -13.55 -2.74 -8.33
N ASP A 50 -14.27 -1.64 -8.09
CA ASP A 50 -13.81 -0.58 -7.19
C ASP A 50 -13.63 -1.12 -5.78
N ARG A 51 -12.42 -0.97 -5.25
CA ARG A 51 -11.99 -1.49 -3.95
C ARG A 51 -12.63 -0.73 -2.78
N THR A 52 -12.86 0.58 -2.95
CA THR A 52 -13.51 1.40 -1.93
C THR A 52 -14.98 1.02 -1.80
N ALA A 53 -15.70 0.91 -2.91
CA ALA A 53 -17.09 0.49 -2.93
C ALA A 53 -17.27 -0.91 -2.32
N ALA A 54 -16.36 -1.85 -2.65
CA ALA A 54 -16.38 -3.19 -2.06
C ALA A 54 -16.17 -3.18 -0.53
N ILE A 55 -15.23 -2.39 -0.02
CA ILE A 55 -14.97 -2.24 1.43
C ILE A 55 -16.16 -1.58 2.15
N GLN A 56 -16.89 -0.72 1.46
CA GLN A 56 -18.09 -0.06 1.98
C GLN A 56 -19.33 -0.97 1.96
N GLY A 57 -19.28 -2.06 1.18
CA GLY A 57 -20.41 -2.96 0.96
C GLY A 57 -21.36 -2.48 -0.15
N GLU A 58 -20.90 -1.55 -0.99
CA GLU A 58 -21.66 -0.90 -2.06
C GLU A 58 -21.30 -1.42 -3.46
N GLY A 59 -20.31 -2.32 -3.56
CA GLY A 59 -19.82 -2.85 -4.82
C GLY A 59 -19.41 -4.33 -4.74
N PRO A 60 -19.19 -4.97 -5.90
CA PRO A 60 -18.80 -6.37 -5.97
C PRO A 60 -17.41 -6.61 -5.39
N ASP A 61 -17.17 -7.83 -4.86
CA ASP A 61 -15.87 -8.26 -4.34
C ASP A 61 -14.81 -8.25 -5.48
N PRO A 62 -13.74 -7.46 -5.37
CA PRO A 62 -12.70 -7.42 -6.39
C PRO A 62 -11.77 -8.64 -6.36
N LEU A 63 -11.81 -9.48 -5.33
CA LEU A 63 -10.86 -10.57 -5.14
C LEU A 63 -10.81 -11.56 -6.32
N PRO A 64 -11.93 -12.01 -6.92
CA PRO A 64 -11.88 -12.92 -8.07
C PRO A 64 -11.10 -12.32 -9.24
N ALA A 65 -11.30 -11.03 -9.53
CA ALA A 65 -10.59 -10.33 -10.61
C ALA A 65 -9.11 -10.10 -10.27
N LEU A 66 -8.79 -9.82 -9.00
CA LEU A 66 -7.40 -9.72 -8.51
C LEU A 66 -6.66 -11.05 -8.67
N VAL A 67 -7.28 -12.17 -8.28
CA VAL A 67 -6.70 -13.52 -8.40
C VAL A 67 -6.47 -13.85 -9.88
N ALA A 68 -7.46 -13.70 -10.74
CA ALA A 68 -7.33 -13.97 -12.17
C ALA A 68 -6.22 -13.13 -12.81
N SER A 69 -6.10 -11.84 -12.42
CA SER A 69 -5.04 -10.96 -12.92
C SER A 69 -3.65 -11.38 -12.41
N ALA A 70 -3.55 -11.81 -11.16
CA ALA A 70 -2.31 -12.32 -10.57
C ALA A 70 -1.85 -13.63 -11.27
N GLU A 71 -2.79 -14.54 -11.56
CA GLU A 71 -2.49 -15.78 -12.28
C GLU A 71 -1.91 -15.54 -13.67
N VAL A 72 -2.35 -14.50 -14.39
CA VAL A 72 -1.76 -14.13 -15.69
C VAL A 72 -0.27 -13.84 -15.52
N LEU A 73 0.09 -13.04 -14.52
CA LEU A 73 1.49 -12.70 -14.23
C LEU A 73 2.32 -13.91 -13.80
N VAL A 74 1.76 -14.76 -12.94
CA VAL A 74 2.42 -15.98 -12.49
C VAL A 74 2.67 -16.94 -13.67
N LYS A 75 1.68 -17.16 -14.51
CA LYS A 75 1.80 -17.98 -15.72
C LYS A 75 2.82 -17.43 -16.72
N ALA A 76 2.98 -16.10 -16.76
CA ALA A 76 4.00 -15.43 -17.56
C ALA A 76 5.41 -15.49 -16.97
N GLY A 77 5.58 -16.05 -15.76
CA GLY A 77 6.88 -16.26 -15.12
C GLY A 77 7.29 -15.20 -14.09
N ALA A 78 6.36 -14.40 -13.58
CA ALA A 78 6.65 -13.50 -12.45
C ALA A 78 7.09 -14.30 -11.22
N ALA A 79 8.24 -13.94 -10.64
CA ALA A 79 8.78 -14.60 -9.46
C ALA A 79 8.13 -14.10 -8.15
N PHE A 80 7.62 -12.88 -8.15
CA PHE A 80 6.85 -12.26 -7.09
C PHE A 80 5.98 -11.15 -7.66
N LEU A 81 4.99 -10.70 -6.89
CA LEU A 81 4.07 -9.66 -7.32
C LEU A 81 4.20 -8.39 -6.48
N VAL A 82 3.88 -7.27 -7.12
CA VAL A 82 3.69 -5.95 -6.50
C VAL A 82 2.37 -5.37 -6.97
N ILE A 83 1.68 -4.66 -6.08
CA ILE A 83 0.36 -4.08 -6.35
C ILE A 83 0.43 -2.58 -6.10
N PRO A 84 0.59 -1.73 -7.14
CA PRO A 84 0.58 -0.28 -6.97
C PRO A 84 -0.86 0.25 -6.78
N CYS A 85 -1.53 -0.26 -5.76
CA CYS A 85 -2.87 0.14 -5.31
C CYS A 85 -3.00 -0.14 -3.81
N ILE A 86 -2.98 0.90 -3.00
CA ILE A 86 -3.01 0.75 -1.54
C ILE A 86 -4.32 0.12 -1.07
N THR A 87 -5.46 0.60 -1.55
CA THR A 87 -6.79 0.08 -1.15
C THR A 87 -6.95 -1.42 -1.47
N ALA A 88 -6.27 -1.93 -2.51
CA ALA A 88 -6.30 -3.36 -2.84
C ALA A 88 -5.67 -4.25 -1.75
N HIS A 89 -4.80 -3.69 -0.92
CA HIS A 89 -4.17 -4.42 0.19
C HIS A 89 -5.14 -4.77 1.33
N HIS A 90 -6.37 -4.24 1.32
CA HIS A 90 -7.45 -4.76 2.16
C HIS A 90 -7.75 -6.25 1.86
N PHE A 91 -7.51 -6.67 0.65
CA PHE A 91 -7.74 -8.06 0.19
C PHE A 91 -6.45 -8.89 0.19
N TYR A 92 -5.34 -8.35 0.71
CA TYR A 92 -4.01 -8.95 0.63
C TYR A 92 -3.95 -10.39 1.14
N ASP A 93 -4.43 -10.67 2.34
CA ASP A 93 -4.34 -12.00 2.95
C ASP A 93 -5.10 -13.06 2.15
N ARG A 94 -6.26 -12.68 1.60
CA ARG A 94 -7.08 -13.57 0.74
C ARG A 94 -6.40 -13.80 -0.59
N LEU A 95 -5.81 -12.75 -1.18
CA LEU A 95 -5.10 -12.82 -2.45
C LEU A 95 -3.80 -13.61 -2.30
N GLN A 96 -2.99 -13.36 -1.24
CA GLN A 96 -1.74 -14.07 -1.02
C GLN A 96 -1.96 -15.58 -0.83
N ARG A 97 -3.06 -15.99 -0.18
CA ARG A 97 -3.43 -17.42 -0.07
C ARG A 97 -3.84 -18.05 -1.38
N ALA A 98 -4.28 -17.27 -2.35
CA ALA A 98 -4.77 -17.75 -3.65
C ALA A 98 -3.66 -17.84 -4.72
N VAL A 99 -2.48 -17.24 -4.49
CA VAL A 99 -1.38 -17.24 -5.48
C VAL A 99 -0.12 -17.88 -4.90
N PRO A 100 0.66 -18.62 -5.74
CA PRO A 100 1.80 -19.41 -5.28
C PRO A 100 3.09 -18.59 -5.10
N VAL A 101 3.11 -17.33 -5.53
CA VAL A 101 4.27 -16.45 -5.41
C VAL A 101 4.03 -15.36 -4.36
N PRO A 102 5.08 -14.87 -3.68
CA PRO A 102 4.91 -13.83 -2.69
C PRO A 102 4.48 -12.50 -3.32
N ILE A 103 3.71 -11.74 -2.55
CA ILE A 103 3.29 -10.38 -2.88
C ILE A 103 3.95 -9.44 -1.89
N LEU A 104 4.69 -8.41 -2.35
CA LEU A 104 5.21 -7.38 -1.46
C LEU A 104 4.08 -6.49 -0.94
N HIS A 105 4.05 -6.29 0.37
CA HIS A 105 2.99 -5.50 1.01
C HIS A 105 3.37 -4.03 1.10
N ILE A 106 2.78 -3.18 0.24
CA ILE A 106 3.16 -1.77 0.09
C ILE A 106 3.16 -0.99 1.42
N ILE A 107 2.15 -1.20 2.29
CA ILE A 107 2.05 -0.51 3.57
C ILE A 107 3.11 -1.04 4.54
N GLY A 108 3.36 -2.34 4.53
CA GLY A 108 4.41 -2.98 5.35
C GLY A 108 5.79 -2.47 5.00
N GLU A 109 6.13 -2.44 3.70
CA GLU A 109 7.41 -1.87 3.20
C GLU A 109 7.54 -0.40 3.60
N THR A 110 6.47 0.39 3.45
CA THR A 110 6.48 1.81 3.80
C THR A 110 6.68 2.03 5.30
N ALA A 111 6.04 1.22 6.14
CA ALA A 111 6.19 1.33 7.59
C ALA A 111 7.60 0.95 8.05
N MET A 112 8.22 -0.06 7.44
CA MET A 112 9.61 -0.44 7.70
C MET A 112 10.59 0.64 7.26
N ALA A 113 10.43 1.16 6.04
CA ALA A 113 11.30 2.21 5.51
C ALA A 113 11.21 3.49 6.37
N LEU A 114 10.00 3.95 6.69
CA LEU A 114 9.82 5.15 7.49
C LEU A 114 10.42 5.02 8.90
N ALA A 115 10.23 3.88 9.54
CA ALA A 115 10.79 3.64 10.87
C ALA A 115 12.33 3.60 10.86
N ALA A 116 12.94 3.13 9.77
CA ALA A 116 14.40 3.05 9.62
C ALA A 116 15.02 4.39 9.20
N GLU A 117 14.41 5.09 8.25
CA GLU A 117 14.98 6.28 7.63
C GLU A 117 14.64 7.57 8.37
N ARG A 118 13.49 7.59 9.08
CA ARG A 118 12.97 8.77 9.79
C ARG A 118 12.43 8.41 11.18
N PRO A 119 13.27 7.90 12.07
CA PRO A 119 12.84 7.46 13.40
C PRO A 119 12.27 8.59 14.27
N GLU A 120 12.54 9.85 13.91
CA GLU A 120 11.98 11.03 14.58
C GLU A 120 10.50 11.27 14.27
N VAL A 121 9.99 10.75 13.15
CA VAL A 121 8.58 10.88 12.77
C VAL A 121 7.73 9.97 13.65
N ARG A 122 6.85 10.57 14.46
CA ARG A 122 5.92 9.87 15.36
C ARG A 122 4.45 10.06 14.97
N ARG A 123 4.16 11.06 14.16
CA ARG A 123 2.80 11.41 13.72
C ARG A 123 2.78 11.56 12.21
N LEU A 124 2.10 10.65 11.54
CA LEU A 124 2.01 10.57 10.09
C LEU A 124 0.61 11.00 9.64
N GLY A 125 0.54 12.06 8.83
CA GLY A 125 -0.70 12.45 8.15
C GLY A 125 -0.96 11.51 6.98
N LEU A 126 -2.19 11.04 6.81
CA LEU A 126 -2.57 10.09 5.78
C LEU A 126 -3.55 10.71 4.78
N LEU A 127 -3.16 10.81 3.52
CA LEU A 127 -4.02 11.21 2.40
C LEU A 127 -4.38 9.96 1.59
N ALA A 128 -5.56 9.40 1.82
CA ALA A 128 -5.97 8.11 1.26
C ALA A 128 -7.46 8.09 0.87
N THR A 129 -7.88 7.04 0.15
CA THR A 129 -9.30 6.82 -0.13
C THR A 129 -10.09 6.52 1.14
N ASN A 130 -11.40 6.78 1.11
CA ASN A 130 -12.32 6.40 2.20
C ASN A 130 -12.23 4.90 2.54
N GLY A 131 -12.06 4.03 1.53
CA GLY A 131 -11.87 2.60 1.75
C GLY A 131 -10.60 2.28 2.54
N THR A 132 -9.49 2.95 2.24
CA THR A 132 -8.23 2.78 2.97
C THR A 132 -8.36 3.29 4.41
N VAL A 133 -8.95 4.47 4.61
CA VAL A 133 -9.19 5.04 5.95
C VAL A 133 -10.10 4.12 6.77
N LYS A 134 -11.24 3.69 6.20
CA LYS A 134 -12.20 2.79 6.89
C LYS A 134 -11.58 1.44 7.28
N SER A 135 -10.68 0.91 6.45
CA SER A 135 -10.02 -0.38 6.69
C SER A 135 -8.97 -0.35 7.79
N ARG A 136 -8.51 0.85 8.21
CA ARG A 136 -7.45 1.05 9.20
C ARG A 136 -6.15 0.28 8.89
N LEU A 137 -5.87 0.07 7.63
CA LEU A 137 -4.68 -0.69 7.21
C LEU A 137 -3.38 -0.01 7.62
N PHE A 138 -3.32 1.33 7.53
CA PHE A 138 -2.12 2.04 7.94
C PHE A 138 -1.86 1.90 9.43
N GLU A 139 -2.89 2.08 10.25
CA GLU A 139 -2.78 1.95 11.70
C GLU A 139 -2.23 0.58 12.10
N SER A 140 -2.70 -0.50 11.47
CA SER A 140 -2.28 -1.86 11.78
C SER A 140 -0.78 -2.13 11.55
N TYR A 141 -0.15 -1.39 10.62
CA TYR A 141 1.29 -1.51 10.34
C TYR A 141 2.15 -0.46 11.03
N PHE A 142 1.62 0.74 11.27
CA PHE A 142 2.37 1.87 11.78
C PHE A 142 2.32 1.99 13.30
N GLU A 143 1.15 1.77 13.93
CA GLU A 143 1.01 1.87 15.40
C GLU A 143 1.91 0.89 16.16
N PRO A 144 2.09 -0.38 15.74
CA PRO A 144 3.04 -1.30 16.40
C PRO A 144 4.51 -0.82 16.34
N ARG A 145 4.80 0.13 15.43
CA ARG A 145 6.12 0.75 15.28
C ARG A 145 6.24 2.13 15.96
N GLY A 146 5.25 2.48 16.77
CA GLY A 146 5.23 3.72 17.54
C GLY A 146 4.89 4.97 16.71
N LEU A 147 4.25 4.80 15.55
CA LEU A 147 3.76 5.92 14.74
C LEU A 147 2.24 6.05 14.87
N THR A 148 1.78 7.25 15.17
CA THR A 148 0.34 7.59 15.16
C THR A 148 -0.05 8.03 13.76
N VAL A 149 -1.12 7.43 13.21
CA VAL A 149 -1.70 7.83 11.92
C VAL A 149 -2.79 8.88 12.16
N LEU A 150 -2.68 10.02 11.48
CA LEU A 150 -3.67 11.10 11.50
C LEU A 150 -4.43 11.10 10.17
N THR A 151 -5.74 10.98 10.23
CA THR A 151 -6.62 11.12 9.06
C THR A 151 -7.29 12.48 9.04
N PRO A 152 -7.64 13.04 7.88
CA PRO A 152 -8.40 14.28 7.79
C PRO A 152 -9.76 14.17 8.49
N ASP A 153 -10.30 15.32 8.90
CA ASP A 153 -11.68 15.38 9.36
C ASP A 153 -12.66 15.04 8.24
N PRO A 154 -13.88 14.56 8.52
CA PRO A 154 -14.80 14.03 7.50
C PRO A 154 -15.08 14.99 6.34
N GLU A 155 -15.21 16.30 6.60
CA GLU A 155 -15.44 17.31 5.57
C GLU A 155 -14.21 17.48 4.67
N VAL A 156 -13.01 17.51 5.24
CA VAL A 156 -11.73 17.60 4.51
C VAL A 156 -11.50 16.31 3.71
N GLN A 157 -11.78 15.16 4.31
CA GLN A 157 -11.65 13.86 3.66
C GLN A 157 -12.54 13.76 2.41
N SER A 158 -13.82 14.13 2.53
CA SER A 158 -14.79 14.04 1.41
C SER A 158 -14.64 15.19 0.42
N GLY A 159 -14.48 16.42 0.91
CA GLY A 159 -14.48 17.64 0.10
C GLY A 159 -13.15 17.93 -0.59
N LEU A 160 -12.01 17.49 -0.05
CA LEU A 160 -10.69 17.76 -0.61
C LEU A 160 -10.00 16.47 -1.09
N VAL A 161 -9.77 15.51 -0.19
CA VAL A 161 -8.98 14.31 -0.52
C VAL A 161 -9.64 13.46 -1.59
N MET A 162 -10.91 13.10 -1.39
CA MET A 162 -11.60 12.23 -2.35
C MET A 162 -11.84 12.93 -3.68
N GLN A 163 -12.16 14.24 -3.69
CA GLN A 163 -12.30 14.99 -4.93
C GLN A 163 -11.00 15.03 -5.73
N ALA A 164 -9.86 15.31 -5.08
CA ALA A 164 -8.56 15.30 -5.75
C ALA A 164 -8.22 13.91 -6.32
N ILE A 165 -8.42 12.83 -5.53
CA ILE A 165 -8.16 11.46 -5.98
C ILE A 165 -9.01 11.08 -7.18
N TYR A 166 -10.31 11.41 -7.19
CA TYR A 166 -11.19 11.09 -8.32
C TYR A 166 -10.87 11.93 -9.55
N ALA A 167 -10.50 13.21 -9.39
CA ALA A 167 -10.05 14.04 -10.51
C ALA A 167 -8.82 13.42 -11.20
N VAL A 168 -7.82 13.00 -10.40
CA VAL A 168 -6.63 12.31 -10.94
C VAL A 168 -6.99 10.99 -11.62
N LYS A 169 -7.90 10.20 -11.06
CA LYS A 169 -8.40 8.97 -11.69
C LYS A 169 -9.10 9.23 -13.03
N ALA A 170 -9.73 10.39 -13.17
CA ALA A 170 -10.34 10.85 -14.43
C ALA A 170 -9.31 11.48 -15.41
N GLY A 171 -8.02 11.52 -15.05
CA GLY A 171 -6.94 12.05 -15.88
C GLY A 171 -6.59 13.52 -15.63
N ASP A 172 -7.22 14.18 -14.66
CA ASP A 172 -6.92 15.57 -14.31
C ASP A 172 -5.76 15.65 -13.31
N THR A 173 -4.61 16.11 -13.77
CA THR A 173 -3.42 16.41 -12.96
C THR A 173 -3.11 17.92 -12.93
N SER A 174 -4.09 18.76 -13.24
CA SER A 174 -3.98 20.22 -13.25
C SER A 174 -3.75 20.81 -11.85
N GLU A 175 -3.69 22.14 -11.76
CA GLU A 175 -3.51 22.83 -10.46
C GLU A 175 -4.73 22.68 -9.52
N ALA A 176 -5.91 22.41 -10.06
CA ALA A 176 -7.12 22.28 -9.25
C ALA A 176 -7.03 21.11 -8.24
N PRO A 177 -6.83 19.84 -8.65
CA PRO A 177 -6.64 18.74 -7.68
C PRO A 177 -5.36 18.87 -6.85
N ARG A 178 -4.29 19.51 -7.37
CA ARG A 178 -3.06 19.80 -6.60
C ARG A 178 -3.36 20.71 -5.41
N ARG A 179 -4.14 21.75 -5.61
CA ARG A 179 -4.55 22.67 -4.55
C ARG A 179 -5.37 21.96 -3.47
N LEU A 180 -6.36 21.16 -3.87
CA LEU A 180 -7.19 20.41 -2.92
C LEU A 180 -6.35 19.47 -2.04
N ILE A 181 -5.41 18.74 -2.64
CA ILE A 181 -4.59 17.78 -1.87
C ILE A 181 -3.58 18.48 -0.96
N ARG A 182 -3.02 19.64 -1.38
CA ARG A 182 -2.16 20.45 -0.52
C ARG A 182 -2.92 21.01 0.68
N GLU A 183 -4.11 21.54 0.49
CA GLU A 183 -4.97 22.05 1.56
C GLU A 183 -5.31 20.95 2.58
N ALA A 184 -5.63 19.75 2.11
CA ALA A 184 -5.84 18.61 2.98
C ALA A 184 -4.56 18.19 3.74
N ALA A 185 -3.39 18.29 3.10
CA ALA A 185 -2.10 18.03 3.74
C ALA A 185 -1.80 19.06 4.84
N GLU A 186 -2.01 20.34 4.55
CA GLU A 186 -1.82 21.45 5.52
C GLU A 186 -2.73 21.28 6.74
N HIS A 187 -4.00 20.87 6.54
CA HIS A 187 -4.90 20.52 7.63
C HIS A 187 -4.29 19.46 8.58
N LEU A 188 -3.66 18.41 8.03
CA LEU A 188 -2.98 17.38 8.82
C LEU A 188 -1.72 17.91 9.53
N ILE A 189 -0.96 18.80 8.87
CA ILE A 189 0.24 19.43 9.44
C ILE A 189 -0.15 20.31 10.64
N LEU A 190 -1.20 21.12 10.51
CA LEU A 190 -1.73 21.94 11.61
C LEU A 190 -2.18 21.09 12.80
N ARG A 191 -2.67 19.87 12.56
CA ARG A 191 -3.01 18.89 13.60
C ARG A 191 -1.78 18.12 14.13
N GLY A 192 -0.58 18.49 13.68
CA GLY A 192 0.71 18.05 14.19
C GLY A 192 1.32 16.87 13.46
N ALA A 193 0.92 16.56 12.21
CA ALA A 193 1.65 15.62 11.38
C ALA A 193 3.08 16.10 11.16
N LYS A 194 4.05 15.19 11.25
CA LYS A 194 5.49 15.45 11.03
C LYS A 194 5.98 14.90 9.68
N ALA A 195 5.15 14.14 9.00
CA ALA A 195 5.26 13.75 7.61
C ALA A 195 3.86 13.50 7.07
N VAL A 196 3.67 13.56 5.76
CA VAL A 196 2.41 13.24 5.07
C VAL A 196 2.63 12.06 4.15
N CYS A 197 1.82 11.02 4.29
CA CYS A 197 1.85 9.84 3.45
C CYS A 197 0.85 9.97 2.30
N ALA A 198 1.33 9.79 1.08
CA ALA A 198 0.52 9.67 -0.13
C ALA A 198 -0.18 8.30 -0.16
N GLY A 199 -1.17 8.12 0.72
CA GLY A 199 -1.88 6.85 0.99
C GLY A 199 -2.88 6.44 -0.11
N CYS A 200 -2.88 7.11 -1.24
CA CYS A 200 -3.47 6.69 -2.50
C CYS A 200 -2.45 6.88 -3.61
N THR A 201 -2.35 5.93 -4.53
CA THR A 201 -1.33 5.92 -5.58
C THR A 201 -1.53 6.99 -6.67
N GLU A 202 -2.64 7.67 -6.65
CA GLU A 202 -2.90 8.87 -7.44
C GLU A 202 -2.29 10.12 -6.81
N VAL A 203 -2.12 10.17 -5.48
CA VAL A 203 -1.59 11.35 -4.78
C VAL A 203 -0.17 11.73 -5.21
N PRO A 204 0.79 10.78 -5.40
CA PRO A 204 2.13 11.13 -5.88
C PRO A 204 2.18 11.76 -7.28
N LEU A 205 1.10 11.64 -8.08
CA LEU A 205 1.01 12.27 -9.40
C LEU A 205 0.78 13.79 -9.29
N ILE A 206 0.32 14.27 -8.13
CA ILE A 206 -0.04 15.68 -7.89
C ILE A 206 0.57 16.28 -6.62
N LEU A 207 1.24 15.48 -5.79
CA LEU A 207 1.92 15.93 -4.56
C LEU A 207 3.25 15.17 -4.43
N GLN A 208 4.35 15.91 -4.30
CA GLN A 208 5.70 15.35 -4.24
C GLN A 208 6.44 15.85 -3.01
N ASP A 209 7.57 15.22 -2.69
CA ASP A 209 8.45 15.72 -1.63
C ASP A 209 9.01 17.10 -2.02
N GLY A 210 8.98 18.03 -1.07
CA GLY A 210 9.29 19.45 -1.29
C GLY A 210 8.07 20.35 -1.54
N ASP A 211 6.88 19.80 -1.81
CA ASP A 211 5.64 20.58 -1.97
C ASP A 211 5.04 21.07 -0.63
N LEU A 212 5.47 20.47 0.48
CA LEU A 212 5.00 20.77 1.83
C LEU A 212 6.13 21.17 2.76
N SER A 213 5.81 21.77 3.92
CA SER A 213 6.77 22.09 4.99
C SER A 213 7.27 20.86 5.77
N VAL A 214 6.69 19.69 5.53
CA VAL A 214 7.10 18.40 6.09
C VAL A 214 7.33 17.40 4.96
N PRO A 215 8.11 16.31 5.18
CA PRO A 215 8.34 15.29 4.16
C PRO A 215 7.06 14.66 3.64
N VAL A 216 7.02 14.39 2.33
CA VAL A 216 5.99 13.56 1.69
C VAL A 216 6.52 12.15 1.51
N VAL A 217 5.87 11.18 2.14
CA VAL A 217 6.18 9.76 2.01
C VAL A 217 5.37 9.18 0.85
N ASP A 218 6.07 8.68 -0.16
CA ASP A 218 5.46 8.02 -1.33
C ASP A 218 5.58 6.49 -1.21
N PRO A 219 4.51 5.76 -0.85
CA PRO A 219 4.53 4.31 -0.72
C PRO A 219 4.88 3.59 -2.02
N THR A 220 4.57 4.17 -3.20
CA THR A 220 4.90 3.53 -4.47
C THR A 220 6.38 3.63 -4.78
N TRP A 221 7.06 4.71 -4.37
CA TRP A 221 8.51 4.81 -4.44
C TRP A 221 9.18 3.77 -3.54
N VAL A 222 8.73 3.65 -2.29
CA VAL A 222 9.23 2.64 -1.34
C VAL A 222 9.03 1.22 -1.88
N LEU A 223 7.84 0.92 -2.43
CA LEU A 223 7.55 -0.38 -3.03
C LEU A 223 8.44 -0.66 -4.25
N ALA A 224 8.71 0.34 -5.09
CA ALA A 224 9.62 0.19 -6.24
C ALA A 224 11.04 -0.15 -5.78
N GLN A 225 11.56 0.55 -4.78
CA GLN A 225 12.87 0.24 -4.20
C GLN A 225 12.92 -1.16 -3.59
N ALA A 226 11.86 -1.57 -2.86
CA ALA A 226 11.76 -2.91 -2.29
C ALA A 226 11.72 -3.99 -3.38
N ALA A 227 10.95 -3.77 -4.45
CA ALA A 227 10.87 -4.67 -5.59
C ALA A 227 12.22 -4.82 -6.30
N VAL A 228 12.95 -3.72 -6.51
CA VAL A 228 14.30 -3.73 -7.10
C VAL A 228 15.28 -4.49 -6.20
N ARG A 229 15.30 -4.20 -4.89
CA ARG A 229 16.15 -4.95 -3.93
C ARG A 229 15.86 -6.45 -3.99
N LEU A 230 14.58 -6.84 -3.99
CA LEU A 230 14.19 -8.25 -4.01
C LEU A 230 14.53 -8.91 -5.35
N ALA A 231 14.39 -8.21 -6.47
CA ALA A 231 14.73 -8.74 -7.79
C ALA A 231 16.23 -8.98 -7.98
N LEU A 232 17.06 -8.14 -7.35
CA LEU A 232 18.53 -8.21 -7.41
C LEU A 232 19.14 -9.13 -6.34
N ALA A 233 18.40 -9.47 -5.28
CA ALA A 233 18.91 -10.30 -4.20
C ALA A 233 19.19 -11.73 -4.70
N GLU A 234 20.46 -12.17 -4.54
CA GLU A 234 20.85 -13.56 -4.74
C GLU A 234 20.34 -14.40 -3.56
N ASP A 235 19.72 -15.55 -3.84
CA ASP A 235 19.40 -16.64 -2.88
C ASP A 235 18.70 -16.28 -1.55
N HIS A 236 17.91 -15.23 -1.49
CA HIS A 236 17.06 -15.03 -0.32
C HIS A 236 15.74 -15.81 -0.51
N PRO A 237 15.39 -16.75 0.42
CA PRO A 237 14.08 -17.40 0.35
C PRO A 237 12.98 -16.34 0.45
N LEU A 238 12.07 -16.35 -0.52
CA LEU A 238 10.89 -15.50 -0.52
C LEU A 238 9.91 -16.02 0.54
N ALA A 239 10.12 -15.66 1.80
CA ALA A 239 9.14 -15.93 2.84
C ALA A 239 7.99 -14.92 2.69
N PRO A 240 6.71 -15.39 2.65
CA PRO A 240 5.58 -14.47 2.72
C PRO A 240 5.66 -13.70 4.04
N VAL A 241 5.48 -12.39 3.99
CA VAL A 241 5.31 -11.56 5.19
C VAL A 241 4.01 -12.01 5.84
N LEU A 242 4.09 -12.84 6.87
CA LEU A 242 2.92 -13.25 7.63
C LEU A 242 2.31 -12.00 8.26
N SER A 243 1.06 -11.72 7.93
CA SER A 243 0.28 -10.72 8.64
C SER A 243 0.30 -11.08 10.13
N SER A 244 0.62 -10.11 10.98
CA SER A 244 0.43 -10.24 12.42
C SER A 244 -1.07 -10.32 12.71
N SER A 245 -1.65 -11.50 12.54
CA SER A 245 -2.98 -11.80 13.06
C SER A 245 -2.92 -11.70 14.57
N GLY A 246 -3.44 -10.58 15.10
CA GLY A 246 -3.62 -10.37 16.52
C GLY A 246 -4.44 -11.52 17.11
N GLY A 247 -3.75 -12.43 17.80
CA GLY A 247 -4.39 -13.45 18.61
C GLY A 247 -5.25 -12.75 19.67
N ARG A 248 -6.56 -12.92 19.61
CA ARG A 248 -7.44 -12.61 20.73
C ARG A 248 -7.01 -13.49 21.91
N PRO A 249 -6.80 -12.93 23.11
CA PRO A 249 -6.64 -13.77 24.29
C PRO A 249 -7.95 -14.53 24.52
N SER A 250 -7.88 -15.85 24.53
CA SER A 250 -8.96 -16.74 24.94
C SER A 250 -9.30 -16.45 26.39
N SER A 251 -10.52 -15.94 26.64
CA SER A 251 -11.09 -15.86 27.98
C SER A 251 -11.23 -17.28 28.55
N GLY A 252 -10.29 -17.67 29.41
CA GLY A 252 -10.39 -18.90 30.18
C GLY A 252 -11.50 -18.79 31.19
N SER A 253 -12.58 -19.53 30.96
CA SER A 253 -13.63 -19.77 31.96
C SER A 253 -13.06 -20.67 33.06
N GLY A 254 -12.77 -20.07 34.23
CA GLY A 254 -12.41 -20.78 35.43
C GLY A 254 -13.58 -21.60 35.95
N SER A 255 -13.52 -22.91 35.80
CA SER A 255 -14.40 -23.86 36.46
C SER A 255 -13.92 -24.10 37.91
N SER A 256 -14.60 -23.54 38.87
CA SER A 256 -14.41 -23.83 40.28
C SER A 256 -14.92 -25.26 40.58
N ARG A 257 -13.98 -26.18 40.85
CA ARG A 257 -14.33 -27.47 41.44
C ARG A 257 -14.32 -27.34 42.96
N THR A 258 -15.48 -27.34 43.56
CA THR A 258 -15.68 -27.60 45.00
C THR A 258 -15.31 -29.04 45.33
N ARG A 259 -14.35 -29.22 46.24
CA ARG A 259 -14.07 -30.50 46.87
C ARG A 259 -15.01 -30.66 48.07
N SER A 260 -15.89 -31.63 48.00
CA SER A 260 -16.61 -32.19 49.16
C SER A 260 -15.76 -33.33 49.74
N SER A 261 -15.48 -33.28 51.04
CA SER A 261 -14.94 -34.40 51.83
C SER A 261 -16.12 -35.22 52.41
N PRO A 262 -16.01 -36.54 52.43
CA PRO A 262 -16.96 -37.40 53.17
C PRO A 262 -16.52 -37.64 54.61
N PRO A 263 -17.40 -38.19 55.47
CA PRO A 263 -17.25 -38.33 56.90
C PRO A 263 -16.24 -39.40 57.33
#